data_29d7b89d7059dafeda6f10250065d042
#
_entry.id   29d7b89d7059dafeda6f10250065d042
#
_cell.length_a   1.000
_cell.length_b   1.000
_cell.length_c   1.000
_cell.angle_alpha   90.00
_cell.angle_beta   90.00
_cell.angle_gamma   90.00
#
_symmetry.space_group_name_H-M   'P 1'
#
loop_
_entity.id
_entity.type
_entity.pdbx_description
1 polymer ?
#
loop_
_entity_poly.entity_id
_entity_poly.type
_entity_poly.pdbx_seq_one_letter_code
_entity_poly.pdbx_strand_id
1 'polypeptide(L)'
;MAEKIYNIEHVDNFYVKSDTKEISASQNPGVESQDDAIRSYLTAVHDKYSKLKTLLYYEEPQPFYDFYVCNTVVKSQFLQGNTYPTFTRIENATPALFAEQSSYVILTAYGGMGKSMMMRHFLLSAVNDYNTYGKLPVFIQLKDYRSGDRPGDLFNHIFDSTISNLSTLTSDEFEEILKAGRCLLLLDGLDELSSVHQNDFETALDRFIDAYPGNQYIVSSRPFSDFVSFDRFTTLHLTAFSNEQALDLVDKLVFRPDDPTVKEKFVTALKEKLFESHHSFVSNPLLLTIMLMTFDQIAEISPRMHIFYRDAYTVLAQRHDASKGAYKRQLHTKLSSDQFAEYFSEFCARSYTMEKYEMTEDEAKEIFYSLTERKKHPEMDATAQDFLDDLCDNICLMFKESGKYHFTHRSFQEYFCAVFFSKQKDKSLERIGNFFERTRTHIFANQTFEMLYDMIPDKVDEYIIMPFLDKLIDDCEKQEGFWTYLATMYPRIFFGIENGVSSMDAQDPKSFICTFITNQQDISWRRSYVRDSFPIHKEFDESKYAMVDVGGGLEDMVEVDEIEQDYIDEHGMPEIVAYGYMFDVNFIRKQPDEFADMLDVLASEDFPPRIEYEGLKKYREELHSRFDEESENLFDFL
;
A
#
# COMPACT_ATOMS: atom_id res chain seq x y z
N MET A 1 -35.23 -8.04 -16.75
CA MET A 1 -34.76 -9.24 -16.01
C MET A 1 -34.60 -8.80 -14.58
N ALA A 2 -35.18 -9.52 -13.64
CA ALA A 2 -35.53 -9.02 -12.33
C ALA A 2 -34.28 -8.76 -11.45
N GLU A 3 -34.20 -7.53 -10.94
CA GLU A 3 -33.34 -7.15 -9.83
C GLU A 3 -33.74 -7.94 -8.59
N LYS A 4 -32.81 -8.71 -8.06
CA LYS A 4 -32.91 -9.23 -6.70
C LYS A 4 -32.28 -8.21 -5.76
N ILE A 5 -33.09 -7.32 -5.23
CA ILE A 5 -32.72 -6.48 -4.10
C ILE A 5 -32.65 -7.39 -2.87
N TYR A 6 -31.47 -7.56 -2.31
CA TYR A 6 -31.30 -8.17 -1.00
C TYR A 6 -31.47 -7.08 0.07
N ASN A 7 -32.67 -6.99 0.61
CA ASN A 7 -32.94 -6.28 1.87
C ASN A 7 -32.27 -7.09 3.00
N ILE A 8 -31.24 -6.53 3.61
CA ILE A 8 -30.69 -7.04 4.87
C ILE A 8 -31.51 -6.38 5.99
N GLU A 9 -32.66 -6.96 6.34
CA GLU A 9 -33.32 -6.68 7.61
C GLU A 9 -32.64 -7.50 8.71
N HIS A 10 -32.23 -6.82 9.77
CA HIS A 10 -31.82 -7.28 11.10
C HIS A 10 -31.63 -8.79 11.28
N VAL A 11 -30.37 -9.22 11.37
CA VAL A 11 -30.02 -10.56 11.84
C VAL A 11 -29.74 -10.51 13.35
N ASP A 12 -30.81 -10.40 14.13
CA ASP A 12 -30.83 -10.88 15.49
C ASP A 12 -31.28 -12.34 15.45
N ASN A 13 -30.35 -13.23 15.73
CA ASN A 13 -30.45 -14.67 15.98
C ASN A 13 -29.63 -15.54 15.01
N PHE A 14 -28.45 -15.85 15.45
CA PHE A 14 -27.64 -16.94 14.91
C PHE A 14 -28.25 -18.28 15.34
N TYR A 15 -29.26 -18.77 14.64
CA TYR A 15 -29.76 -20.13 14.76
C TYR A 15 -29.32 -20.93 13.53
N VAL A 16 -28.30 -21.76 13.72
CA VAL A 16 -28.02 -22.86 12.78
C VAL A 16 -29.21 -23.80 12.83
N LYS A 17 -30.08 -23.77 11.78
CA LYS A 17 -31.14 -24.78 11.63
C LYS A 17 -30.47 -26.13 11.44
N SER A 18 -30.51 -26.95 12.46
CA SER A 18 -30.17 -28.36 12.40
C SER A 18 -31.31 -29.12 11.74
N ASP A 19 -31.16 -29.50 10.48
CA ASP A 19 -31.91 -30.63 9.94
C ASP A 19 -31.26 -31.91 10.48
N THR A 20 -31.70 -32.31 11.64
CA THR A 20 -31.34 -33.58 12.26
C THR A 20 -32.01 -34.72 11.50
N LYS A 21 -31.25 -35.38 10.63
CA LYS A 21 -31.46 -36.80 10.40
C LYS A 21 -30.69 -37.54 11.49
N GLU A 22 -31.43 -38.17 12.37
CA GLU A 22 -30.89 -39.09 13.38
C GLU A 22 -30.10 -40.23 12.67
N ILE A 23 -28.78 -40.16 12.79
CA ILE A 23 -27.91 -41.30 12.59
C ILE A 23 -27.40 -41.69 13.99
N SER A 24 -27.91 -42.76 14.51
CA SER A 24 -27.45 -43.35 15.75
C SER A 24 -26.01 -43.85 15.56
N ALA A 25 -25.04 -43.10 16.05
CA ALA A 25 -23.66 -43.53 16.22
C ALA A 25 -23.33 -43.58 17.72
N SER A 26 -22.78 -44.69 18.16
CA SER A 26 -22.27 -44.92 19.50
C SER A 26 -21.15 -43.89 19.79
N GLN A 27 -21.45 -42.93 20.64
CA GLN A 27 -20.48 -41.94 21.08
C GLN A 27 -19.58 -42.51 22.15
N ASN A 28 -18.27 -42.51 21.90
CA ASN A 28 -17.27 -42.48 22.98
C ASN A 28 -17.27 -41.05 23.56
N PRO A 29 -17.45 -40.87 24.87
CA PRO A 29 -17.44 -39.54 25.47
C PRO A 29 -15.98 -39.06 25.58
N GLY A 30 -15.60 -38.10 24.72
CA GLY A 30 -14.33 -37.39 24.86
C GLY A 30 -13.60 -36.93 23.58
N VAL A 31 -14.10 -37.25 22.41
CA VAL A 31 -13.50 -36.72 21.14
C VAL A 31 -14.52 -35.82 20.44
N GLU A 32 -14.23 -34.55 20.40
CA GLU A 32 -14.98 -33.54 19.60
C GLU A 32 -14.86 -33.93 18.12
N SER A 33 -15.96 -33.88 17.38
CA SER A 33 -15.89 -34.18 15.95
C SER A 33 -15.23 -33.03 15.18
N GLN A 34 -14.57 -33.30 14.06
CA GLN A 34 -13.98 -32.25 13.21
C GLN A 34 -14.99 -31.15 12.85
N ASP A 35 -16.25 -31.52 12.62
CA ASP A 35 -17.32 -30.56 12.32
C ASP A 35 -17.63 -29.66 13.53
N ASP A 36 -17.59 -30.17 14.74
CA ASP A 36 -17.78 -29.38 15.97
C ASP A 36 -16.59 -28.43 16.21
N ALA A 37 -15.36 -28.90 15.95
CA ALA A 37 -14.16 -28.07 16.04
C ALA A 37 -14.18 -26.93 14.99
N ILE A 38 -14.64 -27.19 13.76
CA ILE A 38 -14.84 -26.16 12.73
C ILE A 38 -15.91 -25.15 13.17
N ARG A 39 -17.04 -25.59 13.71
CA ARG A 39 -18.07 -24.67 14.20
C ARG A 39 -17.57 -23.80 15.35
N SER A 40 -16.82 -24.40 16.28
CA SER A 40 -16.19 -23.68 17.39
C SER A 40 -15.22 -22.60 16.84
N TYR A 41 -14.39 -22.95 15.86
CA TYR A 41 -13.51 -22.02 15.16
C TYR A 41 -14.28 -20.85 14.53
N LEU A 42 -15.30 -21.12 13.71
CA LEU A 42 -16.08 -20.09 13.03
C LEU A 42 -16.76 -19.14 14.03
N THR A 43 -17.25 -19.66 15.15
CA THR A 43 -17.84 -18.85 16.23
C THR A 43 -16.78 -17.94 16.84
N ALA A 44 -15.61 -18.49 17.19
CA ALA A 44 -14.53 -17.73 17.79
C ALA A 44 -13.98 -16.64 16.83
N VAL A 45 -13.87 -16.94 15.54
CA VAL A 45 -13.51 -15.97 14.50
C VAL A 45 -14.55 -14.85 14.41
N HIS A 46 -15.85 -15.20 14.35
CA HIS A 46 -16.93 -14.21 14.33
C HIS A 46 -16.84 -13.28 15.56
N ASP A 47 -16.73 -13.84 16.77
CA ASP A 47 -16.70 -13.07 18.00
C ASP A 47 -15.48 -12.14 18.05
N LYS A 48 -14.32 -12.62 17.59
CA LYS A 48 -13.08 -11.83 17.54
C LYS A 48 -13.13 -10.68 16.54
N TYR A 49 -13.75 -10.88 15.36
CA TYR A 49 -13.64 -9.95 14.24
C TYR A 49 -14.94 -9.18 13.92
N SER A 50 -16.07 -9.53 14.53
CA SER A 50 -17.36 -8.86 14.30
C SER A 50 -17.42 -7.43 14.83
N LYS A 51 -16.54 -7.06 15.76
CA LYS A 51 -16.43 -5.71 16.32
C LYS A 51 -15.03 -5.15 16.12
N LEU A 52 -14.94 -3.84 16.04
CA LEU A 52 -13.68 -3.16 15.73
C LEU A 52 -13.66 -1.78 16.38
N LYS A 53 -12.49 -1.41 16.92
CA LYS A 53 -12.17 -0.01 17.26
C LYS A 53 -11.65 0.70 16.03
N THR A 54 -12.05 1.96 15.84
CA THR A 54 -11.58 2.81 14.76
C THR A 54 -11.13 4.16 15.30
N LEU A 55 -10.60 5.02 14.45
CA LEU A 55 -10.24 6.39 14.83
C LEU A 55 -11.44 7.16 15.42
N LEU A 56 -12.65 6.91 14.92
CA LEU A 56 -13.87 7.52 15.45
C LEU A 56 -14.37 6.82 16.72
N TYR A 57 -14.24 5.50 16.80
CA TYR A 57 -14.71 4.64 17.87
C TYR A 57 -13.55 4.04 18.67
N TYR A 58 -12.70 4.89 19.25
CA TYR A 58 -11.51 4.46 19.97
C TYR A 58 -11.79 3.98 21.41
N GLU A 59 -12.88 4.45 22.02
CA GLU A 59 -13.25 4.05 23.39
C GLU A 59 -13.82 2.63 23.41
N GLU A 60 -14.83 2.35 22.59
CA GLU A 60 -15.52 1.07 22.54
C GLU A 60 -15.59 0.50 21.13
N PRO A 61 -15.35 -0.82 20.95
CA PRO A 61 -15.47 -1.44 19.65
C PRO A 61 -16.92 -1.47 19.19
N GLN A 62 -17.16 -1.07 17.95
CA GLN A 62 -18.49 -1.06 17.32
C GLN A 62 -18.66 -2.26 16.39
N PRO A 63 -19.88 -2.75 16.15
CA PRO A 63 -20.15 -3.78 15.17
C PRO A 63 -19.66 -3.35 13.78
N PHE A 64 -18.95 -4.24 13.11
CA PHE A 64 -18.27 -3.94 11.85
C PHE A 64 -19.21 -3.42 10.77
N TYR A 65 -20.36 -4.06 10.58
CA TYR A 65 -21.32 -3.71 9.52
C TYR A 65 -22.11 -2.44 9.79
N ASP A 66 -22.11 -1.91 11.02
CA ASP A 66 -22.78 -0.66 11.35
C ASP A 66 -22.12 0.55 10.67
N PHE A 67 -20.82 0.43 10.30
CA PHE A 67 -20.09 1.51 9.66
C PHE A 67 -19.30 1.08 8.41
N TYR A 68 -19.35 -0.19 8.02
CA TYR A 68 -18.65 -0.65 6.82
C TYR A 68 -19.44 -0.30 5.55
N VAL A 69 -18.71 0.21 4.56
CA VAL A 69 -19.17 0.40 3.19
C VAL A 69 -18.23 -0.36 2.25
N CYS A 70 -18.80 -1.21 1.41
CA CYS A 70 -18.00 -2.00 0.49
C CYS A 70 -17.48 -1.14 -0.66
N ASN A 71 -16.16 -1.13 -0.86
CA ASN A 71 -15.55 -0.49 -2.03
C ASN A 71 -15.90 -1.25 -3.30
N THR A 72 -15.89 -0.53 -4.41
CA THR A 72 -15.86 -1.15 -5.74
C THR A 72 -14.44 -1.65 -6.03
N VAL A 73 -14.32 -2.81 -6.63
CA VAL A 73 -13.06 -3.41 -7.06
C VAL A 73 -13.02 -3.47 -8.58
N VAL A 74 -11.86 -3.19 -9.17
CA VAL A 74 -11.67 -3.27 -10.62
C VAL A 74 -10.55 -4.23 -10.97
N LYS A 75 -10.73 -4.95 -12.07
CA LYS A 75 -9.71 -5.72 -12.77
C LYS A 75 -9.43 -5.03 -14.08
N SER A 76 -8.17 -4.64 -14.30
CA SER A 76 -7.73 -4.15 -15.62
C SER A 76 -7.32 -5.34 -16.48
N GLN A 77 -7.74 -5.36 -17.73
CA GLN A 77 -7.35 -6.39 -18.70
C GLN A 77 -7.07 -5.73 -20.05
N PHE A 78 -5.93 -6.04 -20.64
CA PHE A 78 -5.69 -5.76 -22.04
C PHE A 78 -6.30 -6.87 -22.88
N LEU A 79 -7.35 -6.58 -23.64
CA LEU A 79 -7.92 -7.51 -24.60
C LEU A 79 -7.20 -7.37 -25.94
N GLN A 80 -6.90 -8.50 -26.59
CA GLN A 80 -6.29 -8.51 -27.93
C GLN A 80 -7.03 -7.57 -28.87
N GLY A 81 -6.31 -6.63 -29.49
CA GLY A 81 -6.84 -5.64 -30.42
C GLY A 81 -7.34 -4.33 -29.80
N ASN A 82 -7.28 -4.17 -28.49
CA ASN A 82 -7.64 -2.91 -27.83
C ASN A 82 -6.38 -2.12 -27.44
N THR A 83 -6.34 -0.85 -27.82
CA THR A 83 -5.27 0.10 -27.44
C THR A 83 -5.35 0.53 -25.97
N TYR A 84 -6.47 0.25 -25.30
CA TYR A 84 -6.74 0.63 -23.91
C TYR A 84 -7.21 -0.58 -23.12
N PRO A 85 -6.83 -0.68 -21.81
CA PRO A 85 -7.33 -1.74 -20.97
C PRO A 85 -8.85 -1.66 -20.81
N THR A 86 -9.50 -2.82 -20.78
CA THR A 86 -10.90 -2.94 -20.36
C THR A 86 -10.93 -3.15 -18.85
N PHE A 87 -11.95 -2.59 -18.21
CA PHE A 87 -12.13 -2.71 -16.77
C PHE A 87 -13.36 -3.54 -16.45
N THR A 88 -13.16 -4.63 -15.71
CA THR A 88 -14.26 -5.36 -15.08
C THR A 88 -14.46 -4.79 -13.67
N ARG A 89 -15.67 -4.31 -13.38
CA ARG A 89 -16.02 -3.77 -12.05
C ARG A 89 -16.73 -4.86 -11.24
N ILE A 90 -16.34 -4.99 -9.98
CA ILE A 90 -16.95 -5.88 -8.99
C ILE A 90 -17.50 -4.98 -7.89
N GLU A 91 -18.81 -4.89 -7.83
CA GLU A 91 -19.57 -4.19 -6.78
C GLU A 91 -20.04 -5.21 -5.73
N ASN A 92 -20.16 -4.78 -4.47
CA ASN A 92 -20.52 -5.67 -3.37
C ASN A 92 -19.67 -6.95 -3.33
N ALA A 93 -18.37 -6.76 -3.39
CA ALA A 93 -17.38 -7.82 -3.51
C ALA A 93 -17.52 -8.86 -2.39
N THR A 94 -17.50 -10.13 -2.77
CA THR A 94 -17.48 -11.28 -1.85
C THR A 94 -16.33 -12.23 -2.23
N PRO A 95 -15.88 -13.11 -1.32
CA PRO A 95 -14.88 -14.11 -1.66
C PRO A 95 -15.27 -14.99 -2.85
N ALA A 96 -16.56 -15.31 -3.01
CA ALA A 96 -17.05 -16.09 -4.12
C ALA A 96 -16.91 -15.37 -5.46
N LEU A 97 -17.24 -14.06 -5.53
CA LEU A 97 -17.04 -13.25 -6.72
C LEU A 97 -15.54 -13.10 -7.08
N PHE A 98 -14.66 -13.08 -6.07
CA PHE A 98 -13.21 -13.08 -6.32
C PHE A 98 -12.74 -14.43 -6.88
N ALA A 99 -13.27 -15.54 -6.37
CA ALA A 99 -12.95 -16.87 -6.88
C ALA A 99 -13.36 -17.06 -8.37
N GLU A 100 -14.40 -16.35 -8.82
CA GLU A 100 -14.78 -16.30 -10.25
C GLU A 100 -13.74 -15.58 -11.12
N GLN A 101 -12.95 -14.68 -10.54
CA GLN A 101 -11.87 -13.98 -11.26
C GLN A 101 -10.58 -14.77 -11.26
N SER A 102 -10.19 -15.27 -10.09
CA SER A 102 -9.00 -16.11 -9.86
C SER A 102 -9.06 -16.72 -8.46
N SER A 103 -8.45 -17.90 -8.29
CA SER A 103 -8.20 -18.47 -6.96
C SER A 103 -7.07 -17.75 -6.23
N TYR A 104 -6.24 -17.00 -6.94
CA TYR A 104 -5.09 -16.27 -6.42
C TYR A 104 -5.27 -14.79 -6.75
N VAL A 105 -5.45 -13.95 -5.74
CA VAL A 105 -5.74 -12.51 -5.92
C VAL A 105 -4.83 -11.66 -5.06
N ILE A 106 -4.21 -10.65 -5.67
CA ILE A 106 -3.64 -9.52 -4.96
C ILE A 106 -4.63 -8.36 -4.99
N LEU A 107 -5.05 -7.91 -3.82
CA LEU A 107 -5.94 -6.77 -3.66
C LEU A 107 -5.13 -5.53 -3.32
N THR A 108 -5.02 -4.60 -4.25
CA THR A 108 -4.22 -3.39 -4.07
C THR A 108 -5.06 -2.14 -3.84
N ALA A 109 -4.55 -1.25 -3.01
CA ALA A 109 -5.04 0.12 -2.87
C ALA A 109 -4.06 0.98 -2.06
N TYR A 110 -4.12 2.28 -2.25
CA TYR A 110 -3.39 3.24 -1.41
C TYR A 110 -3.83 3.21 0.06
N GLY A 111 -3.06 3.87 0.92
CA GLY A 111 -3.37 3.98 2.35
C GLY A 111 -4.75 4.59 2.60
N GLY A 112 -5.46 4.08 3.60
CA GLY A 112 -6.79 4.60 3.99
C GLY A 112 -7.97 4.17 3.12
N MET A 113 -7.73 3.48 2.01
CA MET A 113 -8.76 3.06 1.05
C MET A 113 -9.63 1.88 1.54
N GLY A 114 -9.27 1.23 2.65
CA GLY A 114 -10.09 0.19 3.25
C GLY A 114 -9.71 -1.25 2.89
N LYS A 115 -8.47 -1.55 2.44
CA LYS A 115 -8.00 -2.93 2.18
C LYS A 115 -8.29 -3.89 3.33
N SER A 116 -7.76 -3.59 4.51
CA SER A 116 -7.95 -4.44 5.70
C SER A 116 -9.40 -4.55 6.13
N MET A 117 -10.21 -3.51 5.86
CA MET A 117 -11.66 -3.55 6.08
C MET A 117 -12.34 -4.53 5.11
N MET A 118 -11.93 -4.53 3.83
CA MET A 118 -12.43 -5.52 2.86
C MET A 118 -11.97 -6.93 3.19
N MET A 119 -10.72 -7.13 3.63
CA MET A 119 -10.24 -8.44 4.08
C MET A 119 -11.06 -8.96 5.28
N ARG A 120 -11.39 -8.07 6.21
CA ARG A 120 -12.29 -8.39 7.35
C ARG A 120 -13.73 -8.69 6.86
N HIS A 121 -14.23 -7.94 5.89
CA HIS A 121 -15.52 -8.22 5.27
C HIS A 121 -15.54 -9.62 4.64
N PHE A 122 -14.49 -9.99 3.91
CA PHE A 122 -14.38 -11.33 3.32
C PHE A 122 -14.34 -12.43 4.38
N LEU A 123 -13.61 -12.20 5.47
CA LEU A 123 -13.57 -13.12 6.61
C LEU A 123 -14.98 -13.36 7.18
N LEU A 124 -15.68 -12.28 7.54
CA LEU A 124 -17.00 -12.36 8.16
C LEU A 124 -18.06 -12.89 7.19
N SER A 125 -18.01 -12.51 5.93
CA SER A 125 -18.89 -13.05 4.89
C SER A 125 -18.69 -14.56 4.74
N ALA A 126 -17.45 -15.03 4.65
CA ALA A 126 -17.16 -16.46 4.55
C ALA A 126 -17.55 -17.26 5.80
N VAL A 127 -17.45 -16.66 7.00
CA VAL A 127 -17.97 -17.26 8.24
C VAL A 127 -19.48 -17.40 8.18
N ASN A 128 -20.20 -16.34 7.80
CA ASN A 128 -21.66 -16.33 7.75
C ASN A 128 -22.22 -17.28 6.68
N ASP A 129 -21.54 -17.36 5.54
CA ASP A 129 -21.96 -18.17 4.39
C ASP A 129 -21.23 -19.51 4.31
N TYR A 130 -20.59 -19.98 5.38
CA TYR A 130 -19.72 -21.16 5.37
C TYR A 130 -20.39 -22.40 4.75
N ASN A 131 -21.65 -22.64 5.09
CA ASN A 131 -22.40 -23.79 4.56
C ASN A 131 -22.62 -23.74 3.05
N THR A 132 -22.64 -22.55 2.46
CA THR A 132 -22.87 -22.34 1.01
C THR A 132 -21.54 -22.23 0.28
N TYR A 133 -20.60 -21.48 0.85
CA TYR A 133 -19.29 -21.23 0.27
C TYR A 133 -18.33 -22.41 0.40
N GLY A 134 -18.37 -23.12 1.51
CA GLY A 134 -17.67 -24.40 1.73
C GLY A 134 -16.17 -24.29 1.99
N LYS A 135 -15.62 -23.09 2.18
CA LYS A 135 -14.21 -22.88 2.48
C LYS A 135 -14.04 -22.29 3.90
N LEU A 136 -13.13 -22.88 4.66
CA LEU A 136 -12.74 -22.42 5.99
C LEU A 136 -11.95 -21.11 5.85
N PRO A 137 -12.45 -19.96 6.36
CA PRO A 137 -11.72 -18.71 6.26
C PRO A 137 -10.61 -18.63 7.30
N VAL A 138 -9.40 -18.30 6.85
CA VAL A 138 -8.20 -18.12 7.69
C VAL A 138 -7.65 -16.73 7.44
N PHE A 139 -7.55 -15.91 8.49
CA PHE A 139 -7.12 -14.52 8.39
C PHE A 139 -5.80 -14.30 9.11
N ILE A 140 -4.82 -13.77 8.40
CA ILE A 140 -3.47 -13.53 8.87
C ILE A 140 -3.05 -12.10 8.58
N GLN A 141 -2.56 -11.42 9.60
CA GLN A 141 -1.90 -10.13 9.45
C GLN A 141 -0.42 -10.38 9.21
N LEU A 142 0.06 -10.04 8.02
CA LEU A 142 1.44 -10.34 7.60
C LEU A 142 2.49 -9.57 8.40
N LYS A 143 2.13 -8.44 8.99
CA LYS A 143 3.01 -7.71 9.94
C LYS A 143 3.54 -8.59 11.08
N ASP A 144 2.83 -9.66 11.44
CA ASP A 144 3.21 -10.59 12.52
C ASP A 144 4.09 -11.75 12.03
N TYR A 145 4.25 -11.90 10.71
CA TYR A 145 5.09 -12.93 10.13
C TYR A 145 6.57 -12.67 10.43
N ARG A 146 7.26 -13.72 10.87
CA ARG A 146 8.73 -13.72 11.06
C ARG A 146 9.26 -14.98 10.41
N SER A 147 10.27 -14.86 9.59
CA SER A 147 11.05 -16.00 9.13
C SER A 147 11.72 -16.65 10.37
N GLY A 148 11.32 -17.88 10.68
CA GLY A 148 11.95 -18.66 11.75
C GLY A 148 13.34 -19.15 11.35
N ASP A 149 14.02 -19.85 12.28
CA ASP A 149 15.32 -20.53 12.03
C ASP A 149 15.25 -21.59 10.90
N ARG A 150 14.06 -21.87 10.38
CA ARG A 150 13.82 -22.71 9.22
C ARG A 150 13.04 -21.88 8.18
N PRO A 151 13.65 -21.48 7.08
CA PRO A 151 12.94 -20.86 5.96
C PRO A 151 11.81 -21.80 5.52
N GLY A 152 10.60 -21.27 5.36
CA GLY A 152 9.52 -21.96 4.67
C GLY A 152 8.44 -22.61 5.52
N ASP A 153 8.32 -22.34 6.84
CA ASP A 153 7.23 -22.93 7.62
C ASP A 153 6.02 -21.99 7.81
N LEU A 154 5.47 -21.53 6.67
CA LEU A 154 4.24 -20.75 6.67
C LEU A 154 3.06 -21.54 7.26
N PHE A 155 3.04 -22.86 7.09
CA PHE A 155 2.00 -23.72 7.69
C PHE A 155 1.96 -23.59 9.21
N ASN A 156 3.11 -23.74 9.88
CA ASN A 156 3.16 -23.63 11.34
C ASN A 156 2.81 -22.22 11.81
N HIS A 157 3.28 -21.19 11.08
CA HIS A 157 2.90 -19.82 11.40
C HIS A 157 1.38 -19.62 11.35
N ILE A 158 0.73 -20.09 10.28
CA ILE A 158 -0.73 -20.04 10.13
C ILE A 158 -1.42 -20.82 11.23
N PHE A 159 -1.01 -22.05 11.47
CA PHE A 159 -1.62 -22.93 12.47
C PHE A 159 -1.50 -22.32 13.86
N ASP A 160 -0.30 -21.93 14.28
CA ASP A 160 -0.02 -21.43 15.63
C ASP A 160 -0.64 -20.06 15.88
N SER A 161 -0.65 -19.15 14.89
CA SER A 161 -1.17 -17.78 15.06
C SER A 161 -2.70 -17.70 15.03
N THR A 162 -3.35 -18.63 14.35
CA THR A 162 -4.81 -18.57 14.11
C THR A 162 -5.56 -19.80 14.60
N ILE A 163 -5.32 -20.96 14.00
CA ILE A 163 -6.15 -22.15 14.19
C ILE A 163 -6.07 -22.67 15.62
N SER A 164 -4.85 -22.90 16.12
CA SER A 164 -4.63 -23.46 17.48
C SER A 164 -5.12 -22.54 18.59
N ASN A 165 -5.16 -21.23 18.34
CA ASN A 165 -5.62 -20.24 19.31
C ASN A 165 -7.14 -20.11 19.38
N LEU A 166 -7.85 -20.51 18.32
CA LEU A 166 -9.29 -20.26 18.15
C LEU A 166 -10.12 -21.55 18.07
N SER A 167 -9.47 -22.71 18.03
CA SER A 167 -10.20 -23.99 17.92
C SER A 167 -9.43 -25.15 18.57
N THR A 168 -10.12 -26.27 18.62
CA THR A 168 -9.57 -27.59 19.04
C THR A 168 -9.06 -28.40 17.86
N LEU A 169 -9.09 -27.84 16.62
CA LEU A 169 -8.54 -28.50 15.42
C LEU A 169 -7.07 -28.82 15.62
N THR A 170 -6.71 -30.05 15.38
CA THR A 170 -5.31 -30.48 15.38
C THR A 170 -4.60 -30.05 14.10
N SER A 171 -3.27 -30.03 14.13
CA SER A 171 -2.45 -29.73 12.95
C SER A 171 -2.77 -30.65 11.78
N ASP A 172 -2.94 -31.94 12.04
CA ASP A 172 -3.24 -32.94 11.00
C ASP A 172 -4.62 -32.72 10.37
N GLU A 173 -5.65 -32.42 11.17
CA GLU A 173 -6.99 -32.12 10.67
C GLU A 173 -7.02 -30.83 9.83
N PHE A 174 -6.28 -29.80 10.26
CA PHE A 174 -6.15 -28.57 9.48
C PHE A 174 -5.42 -28.83 8.16
N GLU A 175 -4.35 -29.59 8.18
CA GLU A 175 -3.62 -29.99 6.96
C GLU A 175 -4.51 -30.77 5.99
N GLU A 176 -5.38 -31.66 6.48
CA GLU A 176 -6.34 -32.38 5.63
C GLU A 176 -7.33 -31.41 4.96
N ILE A 177 -7.81 -30.38 5.67
CA ILE A 177 -8.70 -29.34 5.08
C ILE A 177 -7.97 -28.55 3.99
N LEU A 178 -6.70 -28.20 4.22
CA LEU A 178 -5.85 -27.50 3.23
C LEU A 178 -5.61 -28.38 2.00
N LYS A 179 -5.22 -29.64 2.18
CA LYS A 179 -5.01 -30.59 1.06
C LYS A 179 -6.29 -30.84 0.24
N ALA A 180 -7.45 -30.72 0.88
CA ALA A 180 -8.74 -30.82 0.20
C ALA A 180 -9.14 -29.52 -0.55
N GLY A 181 -8.32 -28.47 -0.53
CA GLY A 181 -8.60 -27.19 -1.17
C GLY A 181 -9.79 -26.43 -0.54
N ARG A 182 -10.06 -26.66 0.75
CA ARG A 182 -11.23 -26.15 1.46
C ARG A 182 -10.93 -24.95 2.37
N CYS A 183 -9.87 -24.19 2.07
CA CYS A 183 -9.55 -22.96 2.80
C CYS A 183 -9.67 -21.72 1.92
N LEU A 184 -10.06 -20.62 2.55
CA LEU A 184 -9.89 -19.25 2.07
C LEU A 184 -8.81 -18.58 2.94
N LEU A 185 -7.64 -18.33 2.36
CA LEU A 185 -6.54 -17.68 3.05
C LEU A 185 -6.54 -16.19 2.73
N LEU A 186 -6.73 -15.39 3.77
CA LEU A 186 -6.76 -13.93 3.73
C LEU A 186 -5.48 -13.40 4.37
N LEU A 187 -4.54 -12.98 3.55
CA LEU A 187 -3.19 -12.53 3.94
C LEU A 187 -3.15 -11.01 3.86
N ASP A 188 -3.29 -10.32 4.98
CA ASP A 188 -3.48 -8.86 5.02
C ASP A 188 -2.17 -8.13 5.30
N GLY A 189 -1.82 -7.18 4.40
CA GLY A 189 -0.74 -6.22 4.61
C GLY A 189 0.64 -6.70 4.16
N LEU A 190 0.82 -7.14 2.92
CA LEU A 190 2.13 -7.50 2.36
C LEU A 190 3.12 -6.32 2.42
N ASP A 191 2.65 -5.10 2.19
CA ASP A 191 3.44 -3.87 2.30
C ASP A 191 3.84 -3.50 3.75
N GLU A 192 3.38 -4.23 4.74
CA GLU A 192 3.73 -4.05 6.14
C GLU A 192 4.87 -4.99 6.58
N LEU A 193 5.28 -5.92 5.73
CA LEU A 193 6.50 -6.70 5.93
C LEU A 193 7.73 -5.82 5.71
N SER A 194 8.75 -6.00 6.54
CA SER A 194 10.05 -5.38 6.26
C SER A 194 10.71 -6.06 5.06
N SER A 195 11.51 -5.32 4.31
CA SER A 195 12.27 -5.82 3.15
C SER A 195 13.04 -7.13 3.42
N VAL A 196 13.54 -7.30 4.65
CA VAL A 196 14.26 -8.52 5.07
C VAL A 196 13.36 -9.76 5.12
N HIS A 197 12.07 -9.60 5.44
CA HIS A 197 11.13 -10.72 5.57
C HIS A 197 10.25 -10.92 4.35
N GLN A 198 10.24 -9.97 3.42
CA GLN A 198 9.37 -10.01 2.27
C GLN A 198 9.74 -11.17 1.35
N ASN A 199 10.98 -11.28 0.93
CA ASN A 199 11.47 -12.37 0.05
C ASN A 199 11.27 -13.76 0.69
N ASP A 200 11.55 -13.86 2.00
CA ASP A 200 11.33 -15.11 2.73
C ASP A 200 9.85 -15.49 2.75
N PHE A 201 8.97 -14.51 2.89
CA PHE A 201 7.53 -14.74 2.88
C PHE A 201 7.03 -15.14 1.49
N GLU A 202 7.47 -14.48 0.44
CA GLU A 202 7.09 -14.78 -0.95
C GLU A 202 7.48 -16.21 -1.32
N THR A 203 8.72 -16.58 -1.07
CA THR A 203 9.20 -17.96 -1.24
C THR A 203 8.40 -18.98 -0.40
N ALA A 204 8.09 -18.63 0.84
CA ALA A 204 7.30 -19.48 1.72
C ALA A 204 5.86 -19.64 1.23
N LEU A 205 5.25 -18.56 0.70
CA LEU A 205 3.90 -18.56 0.16
C LEU A 205 3.82 -19.40 -1.10
N ASP A 206 4.77 -19.28 -1.99
CA ASP A 206 4.79 -20.04 -3.24
C ASP A 206 4.89 -21.54 -2.96
N ARG A 207 5.83 -21.97 -2.11
CA ARG A 207 5.91 -23.36 -1.63
C ARG A 207 4.64 -23.84 -0.92
N PHE A 208 3.99 -22.97 -0.18
CA PHE A 208 2.74 -23.28 0.50
C PHE A 208 1.60 -23.50 -0.48
N ILE A 209 1.52 -22.66 -1.52
CA ILE A 209 0.53 -22.82 -2.61
C ILE A 209 0.74 -24.14 -3.34
N ASP A 210 1.99 -24.50 -3.64
CA ASP A 210 2.31 -25.76 -4.31
C ASP A 210 1.95 -26.99 -3.45
N ALA A 211 2.16 -26.90 -2.14
CA ALA A 211 1.79 -27.96 -1.22
C ALA A 211 0.27 -28.10 -1.04
N TYR A 212 -0.48 -27.00 -1.19
CA TYR A 212 -1.92 -26.96 -0.91
C TYR A 212 -2.72 -26.30 -2.05
N PRO A 213 -2.67 -26.84 -3.29
CA PRO A 213 -3.41 -26.30 -4.42
C PRO A 213 -4.93 -26.43 -4.20
N GLY A 214 -5.72 -25.61 -4.89
CA GLY A 214 -7.18 -25.64 -4.83
C GLY A 214 -7.79 -24.78 -3.71
N ASN A 215 -7.00 -24.25 -2.82
CA ASN A 215 -7.45 -23.22 -1.88
C ASN A 215 -7.62 -21.88 -2.60
N GLN A 216 -8.24 -20.93 -1.93
CA GLN A 216 -8.32 -19.55 -2.41
C GLN A 216 -7.38 -18.67 -1.57
N TYR A 217 -6.59 -17.87 -2.24
CA TYR A 217 -5.61 -16.97 -1.62
C TYR A 217 -5.91 -15.54 -2.02
N ILE A 218 -6.05 -14.67 -1.04
CA ILE A 218 -6.23 -13.23 -1.25
C ILE A 218 -5.17 -12.52 -0.40
N VAL A 219 -4.26 -11.83 -1.06
CA VAL A 219 -3.22 -11.02 -0.43
C VAL A 219 -3.60 -9.55 -0.57
N SER A 220 -3.52 -8.76 0.49
CA SER A 220 -3.70 -7.32 0.40
C SER A 220 -2.36 -6.60 0.46
N SER A 221 -2.20 -5.56 -0.37
CA SER A 221 -1.00 -4.73 -0.40
C SER A 221 -1.29 -3.30 -0.83
N ARG A 222 -0.35 -2.38 -0.60
CA ARG A 222 -0.31 -1.12 -1.34
C ARG A 222 0.20 -1.40 -2.76
N PRO A 223 -0.15 -0.57 -3.77
CA PRO A 223 0.46 -0.71 -5.07
C PRO A 223 1.96 -0.38 -4.97
N PHE A 224 2.78 -1.32 -5.35
CA PHE A 224 4.21 -1.12 -5.64
C PHE A 224 4.50 -1.84 -6.96
N SER A 225 5.62 -1.52 -7.59
CA SER A 225 5.95 -1.97 -8.94
C SER A 225 6.17 -3.47 -9.08
N ASP A 226 6.28 -4.19 -7.98
CA ASP A 226 6.91 -5.51 -7.97
C ASP A 226 6.01 -6.59 -7.35
N PHE A 227 4.78 -6.76 -7.89
CA PHE A 227 3.98 -7.96 -7.62
C PHE A 227 4.36 -9.13 -8.54
N VAL A 228 5.50 -9.07 -9.13
CA VAL A 228 5.93 -9.93 -10.22
C VAL A 228 6.31 -11.32 -9.70
N SER A 229 6.82 -11.47 -8.45
CA SER A 229 6.96 -12.78 -7.78
C SER A 229 5.62 -13.50 -7.49
N PHE A 230 4.51 -12.88 -7.86
CA PHE A 230 3.17 -13.43 -7.68
C PHE A 230 2.53 -13.82 -9.03
N ASP A 231 3.27 -14.50 -9.91
CA ASP A 231 2.86 -14.87 -11.27
C ASP A 231 1.50 -15.56 -11.38
N ARG A 232 1.11 -16.28 -10.32
CA ARG A 232 -0.18 -16.96 -10.23
C ARG A 232 -1.31 -16.03 -9.82
N PHE A 233 -0.99 -14.82 -9.40
CA PHE A 233 -1.96 -13.91 -8.81
C PHE A 233 -2.54 -12.94 -9.83
N THR A 234 -3.82 -12.75 -9.76
CA THR A 234 -4.52 -11.69 -10.50
C THR A 234 -4.60 -10.45 -9.63
N THR A 235 -4.07 -9.34 -10.11
CA THR A 235 -4.16 -8.06 -9.40
C THR A 235 -5.53 -7.43 -9.59
N LEU A 236 -6.17 -7.11 -8.48
CA LEU A 236 -7.42 -6.37 -8.40
C LEU A 236 -7.19 -5.09 -7.59
N HIS A 237 -7.83 -3.99 -7.99
CA HIS A 237 -7.62 -2.68 -7.38
C HIS A 237 -8.90 -2.19 -6.71
N LEU A 238 -8.81 -1.75 -5.45
CA LEU A 238 -9.90 -0.98 -4.85
C LEU A 238 -9.96 0.39 -5.52
N THR A 239 -11.14 0.78 -5.94
CA THR A 239 -11.36 2.14 -6.44
C THR A 239 -11.60 3.12 -5.29
N ALA A 240 -11.36 4.38 -5.57
CA ALA A 240 -11.82 5.47 -4.73
C ALA A 240 -13.36 5.39 -4.56
N PHE A 241 -13.88 5.85 -3.41
CA PHE A 241 -15.31 5.91 -3.17
C PHE A 241 -16.00 6.80 -4.20
N SER A 242 -17.15 6.34 -4.68
CA SER A 242 -18.10 7.20 -5.37
C SER A 242 -18.74 8.19 -4.37
N ASN A 243 -19.42 9.21 -4.90
CA ASN A 243 -20.19 10.13 -4.05
C ASN A 243 -21.23 9.39 -3.19
N GLU A 244 -21.86 8.38 -3.76
CA GLU A 244 -22.86 7.57 -3.05
C GLU A 244 -22.23 6.77 -1.92
N GLN A 245 -21.08 6.13 -2.16
CA GLN A 245 -20.35 5.40 -1.12
C GLN A 245 -19.81 6.32 -0.01
N ALA A 246 -19.35 7.52 -0.37
CA ALA A 246 -18.92 8.52 0.61
C ALA A 246 -20.10 8.98 1.50
N LEU A 247 -21.26 9.24 0.91
CA LEU A 247 -22.48 9.59 1.63
C LEU A 247 -22.99 8.44 2.52
N ASP A 248 -22.96 7.19 2.02
CA ASP A 248 -23.34 6.02 2.80
C ASP A 248 -22.43 5.83 4.02
N LEU A 249 -21.10 6.02 3.85
CA LEU A 249 -20.19 5.98 4.99
C LEU A 249 -20.53 7.04 6.03
N VAL A 250 -20.70 8.29 5.60
CA VAL A 250 -21.05 9.39 6.53
C VAL A 250 -22.39 9.12 7.21
N ASP A 251 -23.37 8.57 6.51
CA ASP A 251 -24.68 8.24 7.09
C ASP A 251 -24.56 7.16 8.18
N LYS A 252 -23.79 6.12 7.93
CA LYS A 252 -23.53 5.03 8.88
C LYS A 252 -22.72 5.46 10.10
N LEU A 253 -21.83 6.44 9.96
CA LEU A 253 -20.99 6.89 11.09
C LEU A 253 -21.82 7.61 12.15
N VAL A 254 -21.76 7.14 13.40
CA VAL A 254 -22.36 7.82 14.56
C VAL A 254 -21.38 8.89 15.05
N PHE A 255 -21.65 10.13 14.66
CA PHE A 255 -20.81 11.27 15.02
C PHE A 255 -21.66 12.33 15.72
N ARG A 256 -21.28 12.72 16.95
CA ARG A 256 -21.96 13.69 17.81
C ARG A 256 -23.49 13.48 17.87
N PRO A 257 -23.97 12.35 18.42
CA PRO A 257 -25.40 12.05 18.47
C PRO A 257 -26.20 13.12 19.25
N ASP A 258 -25.54 13.86 20.15
CA ASP A 258 -26.14 14.96 20.93
C ASP A 258 -26.27 16.24 20.11
N ASP A 259 -25.54 16.40 19.01
CA ASP A 259 -25.61 17.53 18.07
C ASP A 259 -25.53 17.06 16.62
N PRO A 260 -26.64 16.58 16.04
CA PRO A 260 -26.65 16.07 14.67
C PRO A 260 -26.46 17.14 13.59
N THR A 261 -26.56 18.43 13.97
CA THR A 261 -26.48 19.56 13.01
C THR A 261 -25.12 19.63 12.31
N VAL A 262 -24.05 19.22 12.98
CA VAL A 262 -22.69 19.18 12.39
C VAL A 262 -22.63 18.16 11.25
N LYS A 263 -23.14 16.95 11.49
CA LYS A 263 -23.19 15.89 10.46
C LYS A 263 -24.10 16.29 9.29
N GLU A 264 -25.25 16.90 9.56
CA GLU A 264 -26.18 17.39 8.53
C GLU A 264 -25.52 18.48 7.64
N LYS A 265 -24.81 19.44 8.24
CA LYS A 265 -24.04 20.45 7.50
C LYS A 265 -22.94 19.81 6.66
N PHE A 266 -22.24 18.83 7.21
CA PHE A 266 -21.20 18.10 6.47
C PHE A 266 -21.76 17.36 5.27
N VAL A 267 -22.87 16.63 5.44
CA VAL A 267 -23.57 15.93 4.35
C VAL A 267 -24.01 16.90 3.25
N THR A 268 -24.52 18.08 3.64
CA THR A 268 -24.88 19.13 2.69
C THR A 268 -23.67 19.62 1.91
N ALA A 269 -22.58 19.96 2.62
CA ALA A 269 -21.35 20.42 2.00
C ALA A 269 -20.72 19.34 1.10
N LEU A 270 -20.80 18.06 1.50
CA LEU A 270 -20.32 16.92 0.71
C LEU A 270 -21.06 16.81 -0.62
N LYS A 271 -22.40 16.93 -0.60
CA LYS A 271 -23.24 16.88 -1.80
C LYS A 271 -23.05 18.06 -2.74
N GLU A 272 -22.88 19.25 -2.19
CA GLU A 272 -22.90 20.49 -2.98
C GLU A 272 -21.53 20.90 -3.51
N LYS A 273 -20.45 20.60 -2.76
CA LYS A 273 -19.13 21.17 -3.07
C LYS A 273 -17.95 20.23 -2.83
N LEU A 274 -17.89 19.57 -1.65
CA LEU A 274 -16.64 18.91 -1.21
C LEU A 274 -16.26 17.73 -2.10
N PHE A 275 -17.21 17.03 -2.69
CA PHE A 275 -16.91 15.89 -3.55
C PHE A 275 -16.17 16.29 -4.82
N GLU A 276 -16.41 17.49 -5.34
CA GLU A 276 -15.68 18.00 -6.50
C GLU A 276 -14.38 18.70 -6.09
N SER A 277 -14.43 19.58 -5.07
CA SER A 277 -13.27 20.41 -4.71
C SER A 277 -12.19 19.66 -3.91
N HIS A 278 -12.55 18.57 -3.23
CA HIS A 278 -11.65 17.78 -2.36
C HIS A 278 -11.76 16.29 -2.66
N HIS A 279 -11.91 15.92 -3.94
CA HIS A 279 -12.18 14.56 -4.36
C HIS A 279 -11.21 13.54 -3.75
N SER A 280 -9.90 13.80 -3.76
CA SER A 280 -8.88 12.88 -3.21
C SER A 280 -9.03 12.58 -1.72
N PHE A 281 -9.66 13.50 -0.96
CA PHE A 281 -9.93 13.30 0.46
C PHE A 281 -11.25 12.57 0.70
N VAL A 282 -12.32 13.04 0.07
CA VAL A 282 -13.67 12.52 0.35
C VAL A 282 -13.91 11.16 -0.32
N SER A 283 -13.14 10.82 -1.32
CA SER A 283 -13.16 9.50 -1.95
C SER A 283 -12.30 8.45 -1.23
N ASN A 284 -11.56 8.86 -0.19
CA ASN A 284 -10.81 7.97 0.68
C ASN A 284 -11.55 7.80 2.02
N PRO A 285 -11.99 6.59 2.42
CA PRO A 285 -12.79 6.36 3.61
C PRO A 285 -12.20 6.91 4.92
N LEU A 286 -10.88 6.76 5.09
CA LEU A 286 -10.21 7.26 6.29
C LEU A 286 -10.18 8.79 6.31
N LEU A 287 -9.77 9.40 5.20
CA LEU A 287 -9.66 10.86 5.11
C LEU A 287 -11.03 11.51 5.21
N LEU A 288 -12.07 10.90 4.63
CA LEU A 288 -13.46 11.34 4.79
C LEU A 288 -13.90 11.30 6.26
N THR A 289 -13.56 10.23 6.97
CA THR A 289 -13.86 10.13 8.41
C THR A 289 -13.16 11.22 9.22
N ILE A 290 -11.86 11.45 8.93
CA ILE A 290 -11.09 12.52 9.58
C ILE A 290 -11.70 13.90 9.25
N MET A 291 -12.09 14.11 7.99
CA MET A 291 -12.71 15.35 7.55
C MET A 291 -14.04 15.61 8.28
N LEU A 292 -14.90 14.60 8.45
CA LEU A 292 -16.11 14.71 9.28
C LEU A 292 -15.76 15.10 10.72
N MET A 293 -14.73 14.46 11.30
CA MET A 293 -14.30 14.73 12.67
C MET A 293 -13.78 16.13 12.89
N THR A 294 -13.23 16.77 11.86
CA THR A 294 -12.58 18.07 11.92
C THR A 294 -13.46 19.21 11.40
N PHE A 295 -14.55 18.90 10.70
CA PHE A 295 -15.38 19.84 9.94
C PHE A 295 -15.93 21.02 10.75
N ASP A 296 -16.30 20.78 12.02
CA ASP A 296 -16.84 21.83 12.91
C ASP A 296 -15.76 22.77 13.48
N GLN A 297 -14.50 22.36 13.44
CA GLN A 297 -13.39 23.08 14.07
C GLN A 297 -12.52 23.84 13.05
N ILE A 298 -12.66 23.53 11.77
CA ILE A 298 -11.85 24.09 10.70
C ILE A 298 -12.76 24.90 9.78
N ALA A 299 -12.47 26.21 9.67
CA ALA A 299 -13.28 27.14 8.88
C ALA A 299 -13.25 26.83 7.37
N GLU A 300 -12.14 26.26 6.88
CA GLU A 300 -11.93 25.88 5.48
C GLU A 300 -10.98 24.70 5.39
N ILE A 301 -11.41 23.66 4.67
CA ILE A 301 -10.58 22.46 4.45
C ILE A 301 -9.60 22.74 3.33
N SER A 302 -8.31 22.62 3.64
CA SER A 302 -7.25 22.81 2.65
C SER A 302 -7.16 21.63 1.68
N PRO A 303 -6.99 21.87 0.37
CA PRO A 303 -6.70 20.80 -0.59
C PRO A 303 -5.30 20.21 -0.42
N ARG A 304 -4.41 20.85 0.35
CA ARG A 304 -3.04 20.38 0.59
C ARG A 304 -3.02 19.34 1.69
N MET A 305 -2.48 18.17 1.38
CA MET A 305 -2.45 17.00 2.26
C MET A 305 -1.79 17.29 3.62
N HIS A 306 -0.64 17.97 3.63
CA HIS A 306 0.08 18.27 4.86
C HIS A 306 -0.69 19.23 5.80
N ILE A 307 -1.46 20.17 5.25
CA ILE A 307 -2.31 21.08 6.05
C ILE A 307 -3.44 20.27 6.68
N PHE A 308 -4.05 19.38 5.92
CA PHE A 308 -5.10 18.51 6.42
C PHE A 308 -4.63 17.63 7.59
N TYR A 309 -3.46 16.98 7.49
CA TYR A 309 -2.91 16.17 8.60
C TYR A 309 -2.52 17.00 9.80
N ARG A 310 -2.00 18.23 9.60
CA ARG A 310 -1.76 19.18 10.68
C ARG A 310 -3.04 19.50 11.45
N ASP A 311 -4.09 19.80 10.73
CA ASP A 311 -5.38 20.17 11.32
C ASP A 311 -6.03 18.96 11.99
N ALA A 312 -5.94 17.78 11.36
CA ALA A 312 -6.37 16.51 11.95
C ALA A 312 -5.65 16.22 13.28
N TYR A 313 -4.32 16.37 13.31
CA TYR A 313 -3.55 16.24 14.54
C TYR A 313 -4.01 17.23 15.62
N THR A 314 -4.20 18.49 15.26
CA THR A 314 -4.65 19.51 16.20
C THR A 314 -5.98 19.13 16.83
N VAL A 315 -6.94 18.65 16.03
CA VAL A 315 -8.26 18.22 16.52
C VAL A 315 -8.12 16.99 17.41
N LEU A 316 -7.33 15.98 17.01
CA LEU A 316 -7.13 14.78 17.79
C LEU A 316 -6.46 15.10 19.15
N ALA A 317 -5.44 15.95 19.16
CA ALA A 317 -4.76 16.38 20.36
C ALA A 317 -5.66 17.22 21.31
N GLN A 318 -6.63 17.96 20.78
CA GLN A 318 -7.55 18.79 21.55
C GLN A 318 -8.85 18.07 21.96
N ARG A 319 -9.22 16.99 21.28
CA ARG A 319 -10.53 16.32 21.45
C ARG A 319 -10.75 15.77 22.86
N HIS A 320 -9.69 15.33 23.51
CA HIS A 320 -9.75 14.89 24.90
C HIS A 320 -10.05 16.01 25.89
N ASP A 321 -9.77 17.26 25.52
CA ASP A 321 -10.05 18.41 26.37
C ASP A 321 -11.53 18.82 26.33
N ALA A 322 -12.22 18.59 25.21
CA ALA A 322 -13.60 19.07 24.99
C ALA A 322 -14.69 18.11 25.53
N SER A 323 -14.42 16.79 25.59
CA SER A 323 -15.43 15.80 25.93
C SER A 323 -15.75 15.68 27.43
N LYS A 324 -14.95 16.27 28.32
CA LYS A 324 -15.11 16.16 29.80
C LYS A 324 -15.17 17.47 30.56
N GLY A 325 -15.62 18.56 29.91
CA GLY A 325 -15.83 19.88 30.55
C GLY A 325 -14.58 20.38 31.26
N ALA A 326 -14.13 21.60 31.02
CA ALA A 326 -13.12 22.44 31.71
C ALA A 326 -11.86 21.76 32.35
N TYR A 327 -11.68 20.47 32.28
CA TYR A 327 -10.51 19.74 32.82
C TYR A 327 -9.54 19.43 31.67
N LYS A 328 -8.53 20.30 31.53
CA LYS A 328 -7.40 19.99 30.64
C LYS A 328 -6.65 18.77 31.18
N ARG A 329 -6.73 17.66 30.50
CA ARG A 329 -5.87 16.52 30.78
C ARG A 329 -4.44 16.91 30.46
N GLN A 330 -3.61 16.93 31.47
CA GLN A 330 -2.20 17.18 31.28
C GLN A 330 -1.58 15.90 30.70
N LEU A 331 -0.85 16.01 29.58
CA LEU A 331 -0.08 14.89 29.04
C LEU A 331 0.82 14.31 30.14
N HIS A 332 1.03 13.02 30.17
CA HIS A 332 1.98 12.35 31.07
C HIS A 332 3.38 12.95 30.93
N THR A 333 3.78 13.24 29.69
CA THR A 333 5.04 13.91 29.36
C THR A 333 5.12 15.36 29.84
N LYS A 334 4.01 16.00 30.20
CA LYS A 334 3.90 17.43 30.53
C LYS A 334 4.35 18.37 29.39
N LEU A 335 4.55 17.85 28.19
CA LEU A 335 4.91 18.64 27.00
C LEU A 335 3.70 19.45 26.52
N SER A 336 3.97 20.62 25.94
CA SER A 336 2.96 21.32 25.13
C SER A 336 2.69 20.55 23.85
N SER A 337 1.54 20.79 23.20
CA SER A 337 1.18 20.14 21.94
C SER A 337 2.26 20.32 20.87
N ASP A 338 2.86 21.50 20.77
CA ASP A 338 3.93 21.78 19.79
C ASP A 338 5.22 21.02 20.11
N GLN A 339 5.60 20.99 21.40
CA GLN A 339 6.76 20.22 21.85
C GLN A 339 6.55 18.74 21.62
N PHE A 340 5.36 18.23 21.92
CA PHE A 340 5.01 16.83 21.67
C PHE A 340 5.10 16.50 20.17
N ALA A 341 4.52 17.34 19.31
CA ALA A 341 4.61 17.19 17.84
C ALA A 341 6.06 17.20 17.35
N GLU A 342 6.95 17.98 17.97
CA GLU A 342 8.37 18.01 17.62
C GLU A 342 9.05 16.66 17.94
N TYR A 343 8.84 16.12 19.14
CA TYR A 343 9.37 14.79 19.50
C TYR A 343 8.75 13.69 18.65
N PHE A 344 7.45 13.73 18.45
CA PHE A 344 6.76 12.73 17.64
C PHE A 344 7.20 12.77 16.18
N SER A 345 7.46 13.95 15.61
CA SER A 345 7.95 14.06 14.24
C SER A 345 9.34 13.40 14.05
N GLU A 346 10.25 13.57 15.02
CA GLU A 346 11.54 12.89 14.97
C GLU A 346 11.40 11.38 15.23
N PHE A 347 10.49 10.97 16.12
CA PHE A 347 10.16 9.55 16.35
C PHE A 347 9.65 8.89 15.07
N CYS A 348 8.72 9.56 14.37
CA CYS A 348 8.21 9.09 13.08
C CYS A 348 9.29 9.00 12.01
N ALA A 349 10.16 10.01 11.90
CA ALA A 349 11.23 9.99 10.92
C ALA A 349 12.24 8.85 11.17
N ARG A 350 12.57 8.57 12.41
CA ARG A 350 13.48 7.46 12.76
C ARG A 350 12.85 6.11 12.51
N SER A 351 11.63 5.88 12.97
CA SER A 351 10.91 4.64 12.71
C SER A 351 10.67 4.42 11.21
N TYR A 352 10.36 5.49 10.47
CA TYR A 352 10.19 5.45 9.03
C TYR A 352 11.48 5.06 8.28
N THR A 353 12.61 5.70 8.63
CA THR A 353 13.90 5.37 8.00
C THR A 353 14.45 4.00 8.39
N MET A 354 13.94 3.39 9.45
CA MET A 354 14.21 2.01 9.86
C MET A 354 13.17 1.03 9.31
N GLU A 355 12.23 1.48 8.47
CA GLU A 355 11.11 0.69 7.93
C GLU A 355 10.26 0.01 9.02
N LYS A 356 10.13 0.68 10.19
CA LYS A 356 9.37 0.16 11.32
C LYS A 356 7.99 0.81 11.37
N TYR A 357 7.00 0.06 10.94
CA TYR A 357 5.58 0.46 10.97
C TYR A 357 4.87 -0.04 12.22
N GLU A 358 5.44 -1.05 12.85
CA GLU A 358 5.12 -1.55 14.18
C GLU A 358 6.41 -1.70 14.98
N MET A 359 6.32 -1.64 16.30
CA MET A 359 7.48 -1.71 17.19
C MET A 359 7.17 -2.47 18.45
N THR A 360 8.09 -3.30 18.91
CA THR A 360 8.06 -3.80 20.28
C THR A 360 8.23 -2.64 21.27
N GLU A 361 7.88 -2.88 22.53
CA GLU A 361 8.04 -1.85 23.58
C GLU A 361 9.49 -1.41 23.71
N ASP A 362 10.44 -2.35 23.63
CA ASP A 362 11.86 -2.04 23.75
C ASP A 362 12.35 -1.20 22.56
N GLU A 363 11.94 -1.54 21.33
CA GLU A 363 12.28 -0.77 20.14
C GLU A 363 11.72 0.65 20.19
N ALA A 364 10.47 0.80 20.58
CA ALA A 364 9.85 2.12 20.71
C ALA A 364 10.55 2.98 21.79
N LYS A 365 10.90 2.36 22.92
CA LYS A 365 11.67 3.01 23.99
C LYS A 365 13.09 3.37 23.54
N GLU A 366 13.77 2.51 22.79
CA GLU A 366 15.09 2.79 22.25
C GLU A 366 15.08 4.01 21.32
N ILE A 367 14.10 4.08 20.41
CA ILE A 367 13.91 5.25 19.56
C ILE A 367 13.72 6.50 20.44
N PHE A 368 12.83 6.48 21.42
CA PHE A 368 12.57 7.61 22.30
C PHE A 368 13.83 8.07 23.05
N TYR A 369 14.58 7.15 23.66
CA TYR A 369 15.80 7.50 24.39
C TYR A 369 16.86 8.12 23.45
N SER A 370 16.95 7.65 22.20
CA SER A 370 17.84 8.25 21.21
C SER A 370 17.48 9.71 20.85
N LEU A 371 16.20 10.09 20.98
CA LEU A 371 15.74 11.47 20.83
C LEU A 371 16.19 12.32 22.02
N THR A 372 15.99 11.82 23.22
CA THR A 372 16.26 12.56 24.47
C THR A 372 17.73 12.76 24.74
N GLU A 373 18.62 11.90 24.25
CA GLU A 373 20.07 12.09 24.32
C GLU A 373 20.56 13.31 23.50
N ARG A 374 19.89 13.60 22.39
CA ARG A 374 20.25 14.70 21.49
C ARG A 374 19.56 16.02 21.81
N LYS A 375 18.32 15.95 22.27
CA LYS A 375 17.48 17.12 22.59
C LYS A 375 17.05 17.04 24.04
N LYS A 376 17.89 17.50 24.95
CA LYS A 376 17.43 17.68 26.34
C LYS A 376 16.59 18.97 26.40
N HIS A 377 15.27 18.82 26.35
CA HIS A 377 14.41 19.90 26.82
C HIS A 377 14.57 20.00 28.34
N PRO A 378 14.91 21.17 28.90
CA PRO A 378 15.19 21.28 30.34
C PRO A 378 14.01 20.92 31.24
N GLU A 379 12.81 20.93 30.71
CA GLU A 379 11.55 20.67 31.43
C GLU A 379 11.04 19.23 31.24
N MET A 380 11.71 18.41 30.41
CA MET A 380 11.26 17.04 30.12
C MET A 380 11.79 16.06 31.17
N ASP A 381 10.95 15.73 32.13
CA ASP A 381 11.15 14.68 33.12
C ASP A 381 10.32 13.41 32.77
N ALA A 382 10.02 13.25 31.47
CA ALA A 382 9.16 12.19 30.97
C ALA A 382 9.95 10.92 30.67
N THR A 383 9.38 9.78 31.01
CA THR A 383 9.89 8.46 30.61
C THR A 383 9.43 8.12 29.19
N ALA A 384 10.08 7.13 28.58
CA ALA A 384 9.61 6.59 27.31
C ALA A 384 8.16 6.03 27.41
N GLN A 385 7.80 5.49 28.58
CA GLN A 385 6.46 4.99 28.80
C GLN A 385 5.43 6.12 28.81
N ASP A 386 5.72 7.25 29.49
CA ASP A 386 4.84 8.42 29.49
C ASP A 386 4.56 8.92 28.05
N PHE A 387 5.59 8.89 27.19
CA PHE A 387 5.44 9.30 25.80
C PHE A 387 4.58 8.32 24.98
N LEU A 388 4.77 7.02 25.19
CA LEU A 388 3.98 5.98 24.52
C LEU A 388 2.52 5.98 25.01
N ASP A 389 2.31 6.17 26.31
CA ASP A 389 0.97 6.29 26.88
C ASP A 389 0.24 7.53 26.35
N ASP A 390 0.94 8.67 26.21
CA ASP A 390 0.36 9.85 25.56
C ASP A 390 -0.02 9.60 24.09
N LEU A 391 0.80 8.85 23.34
CA LEU A 391 0.50 8.50 21.95
C LEU A 391 -0.71 7.58 21.80
N CYS A 392 -0.86 6.62 22.74
CA CYS A 392 -1.94 5.64 22.70
C CYS A 392 -3.23 6.15 23.30
N ASP A 393 -3.16 6.74 24.51
CA ASP A 393 -4.33 7.01 25.34
C ASP A 393 -4.82 8.47 25.24
N ASN A 394 -3.90 9.39 24.98
CA ASN A 394 -4.23 10.81 24.98
C ASN A 394 -4.42 11.38 23.58
N ILE A 395 -3.58 10.99 22.60
CA ILE A 395 -3.61 11.54 21.24
C ILE A 395 -4.19 10.53 20.24
N CYS A 396 -4.17 9.23 20.59
CA CYS A 396 -4.70 8.13 19.78
C CYS A 396 -4.08 8.02 18.36
N LEU A 397 -2.81 8.43 18.22
CA LEU A 397 -2.05 8.25 16.97
C LEU A 397 -1.35 6.90 16.89
N MET A 398 -1.23 6.23 18.02
CA MET A 398 -0.77 4.85 18.13
C MET A 398 -1.72 4.04 19.00
N PHE A 399 -1.60 2.73 18.93
CA PHE A 399 -2.28 1.79 19.84
C PHE A 399 -1.38 0.61 20.15
N LYS A 400 -1.65 -0.07 21.27
CA LYS A 400 -0.90 -1.26 21.66
C LYS A 400 -1.77 -2.51 21.45
N GLU A 401 -1.27 -3.43 20.64
CA GLU A 401 -1.91 -4.73 20.40
C GLU A 401 -0.87 -5.85 20.43
N SER A 402 -1.18 -6.95 21.08
CA SER A 402 -0.29 -8.13 21.20
C SER A 402 1.13 -7.81 21.70
N GLY A 403 1.26 -6.79 22.55
CA GLY A 403 2.54 -6.37 23.12
C GLY A 403 3.39 -5.46 22.22
N LYS A 404 2.88 -5.05 21.08
CA LYS A 404 3.53 -4.12 20.15
C LYS A 404 2.76 -2.81 20.01
N TYR A 405 3.47 -1.76 19.62
CA TYR A 405 2.93 -0.45 19.31
C TYR A 405 2.77 -0.30 17.81
N HIS A 406 1.60 0.16 17.39
CA HIS A 406 1.21 0.37 15.98
C HIS A 406 0.76 1.80 15.78
N PHE A 407 1.09 2.39 14.62
CA PHE A 407 0.44 3.62 14.22
C PHE A 407 -1.04 3.38 13.93
N THR A 408 -1.93 4.23 14.40
CA THR A 408 -3.37 4.16 14.10
C THR A 408 -3.61 4.15 12.59
N HIS A 409 -2.80 4.92 11.87
CA HIS A 409 -2.65 4.80 10.44
C HIS A 409 -1.24 5.25 10.01
N ARG A 410 -0.63 4.51 9.07
CA ARG A 410 0.74 4.77 8.57
C ARG A 410 0.92 6.18 8.00
N SER A 411 -0.13 6.76 7.41
CA SER A 411 -0.05 8.12 6.85
C SER A 411 0.26 9.21 7.90
N PHE A 412 -0.05 8.99 9.18
CA PHE A 412 0.40 9.90 10.24
C PHE A 412 1.92 9.81 10.44
N GLN A 413 2.50 8.61 10.40
CA GLN A 413 3.95 8.45 10.41
C GLN A 413 4.59 9.16 9.22
N GLU A 414 4.03 9.00 8.03
CA GLU A 414 4.48 9.64 6.79
C GLU A 414 4.43 11.17 6.90
N TYR A 415 3.30 11.71 7.38
CA TYR A 415 3.13 13.15 7.60
C TYR A 415 4.14 13.72 8.61
N PHE A 416 4.26 13.12 9.79
CA PHE A 416 5.19 13.60 10.80
C PHE A 416 6.66 13.41 10.39
N CYS A 417 6.98 12.40 9.60
CA CYS A 417 8.28 12.24 8.96
C CYS A 417 8.56 13.44 8.02
N ALA A 418 7.62 13.81 7.16
CA ALA A 418 7.73 14.98 6.29
C ALA A 418 7.89 16.27 7.11
N VAL A 419 7.15 16.44 8.21
CA VAL A 419 7.31 17.57 9.15
C VAL A 419 8.71 17.63 9.75
N PHE A 420 9.28 16.48 10.12
CA PHE A 420 10.65 16.44 10.61
C PHE A 420 11.66 16.82 9.53
N PHE A 421 11.51 16.27 8.34
CA PHE A 421 12.40 16.57 7.22
C PHE A 421 12.32 18.03 6.79
N SER A 422 11.13 18.64 6.79
CA SER A 422 10.94 20.06 6.42
C SER A 422 11.66 21.04 7.34
N LYS A 423 11.93 20.64 8.59
CA LYS A 423 12.64 21.45 9.58
C LYS A 423 14.16 21.26 9.59
N GLN A 424 14.68 20.39 8.70
CA GLN A 424 16.11 20.14 8.64
C GLN A 424 16.86 21.30 7.98
N LYS A 425 18.16 21.35 8.27
CA LYS A 425 19.06 22.34 7.64
C LYS A 425 19.28 21.97 6.17
N ASP A 426 19.49 22.98 5.36
CA ASP A 426 19.65 22.85 3.90
C ASP A 426 20.63 21.73 3.49
N LYS A 427 21.82 21.67 4.09
CA LYS A 427 22.82 20.60 3.86
C LYS A 427 22.32 19.19 4.20
N SER A 428 21.24 19.05 4.97
CA SER A 428 20.65 17.76 5.30
C SER A 428 19.61 17.33 4.28
N LEU A 429 19.04 18.28 3.53
CA LEU A 429 18.01 18.00 2.50
C LEU A 429 18.59 17.16 1.38
N GLU A 430 19.83 17.42 0.93
CA GLU A 430 20.50 16.59 -0.06
C GLU A 430 20.63 15.11 0.40
N ARG A 431 20.89 14.89 1.69
CA ARG A 431 20.95 13.52 2.25
C ARG A 431 19.59 12.86 2.28
N ILE A 432 18.53 13.64 2.50
CA ILE A 432 17.14 13.17 2.45
C ILE A 432 16.77 12.79 1.03
N GLY A 433 17.13 13.60 0.02
CA GLY A 433 16.97 13.23 -1.39
C GLY A 433 17.68 11.92 -1.75
N ASN A 434 18.94 11.78 -1.33
CA ASN A 434 19.70 10.55 -1.52
C ASN A 434 19.09 9.33 -0.78
N PHE A 435 18.41 9.54 0.35
CA PHE A 435 17.66 8.48 1.04
C PHE A 435 16.51 7.99 0.16
N PHE A 436 15.71 8.90 -0.39
CA PHE A 436 14.59 8.55 -1.27
C PHE A 436 15.06 7.84 -2.54
N GLU A 437 16.19 8.24 -3.12
CA GLU A 437 16.77 7.55 -4.29
C GLU A 437 17.21 6.10 -4.00
N ARG A 438 17.70 5.83 -2.80
CA ARG A 438 18.22 4.50 -2.42
C ARG A 438 17.12 3.52 -1.98
N THR A 439 16.05 4.01 -1.36
CA THR A 439 14.98 3.20 -0.77
C THR A 439 13.76 3.09 -1.69
N ARG A 440 13.96 2.98 -2.99
CA ARG A 440 12.94 3.10 -4.05
C ARG A 440 11.69 2.26 -3.83
N THR A 441 11.83 0.99 -3.52
CA THR A 441 10.75 0.00 -3.50
C THR A 441 9.63 0.31 -2.52
N HIS A 442 9.93 0.91 -1.38
CA HIS A 442 8.91 1.19 -0.35
C HIS A 442 8.32 2.62 -0.42
N ILE A 443 8.89 3.49 -1.26
CA ILE A 443 8.61 4.93 -1.26
C ILE A 443 7.55 5.30 -2.30
N PHE A 444 7.46 4.60 -3.43
CA PHE A 444 6.46 4.90 -4.47
C PHE A 444 5.00 4.82 -4.00
N ALA A 445 4.74 4.08 -2.93
CA ALA A 445 3.39 3.90 -2.39
C ALA A 445 3.05 4.83 -1.21
N ASN A 446 3.97 5.73 -0.82
CA ASN A 446 3.75 6.65 0.30
C ASN A 446 3.83 8.11 -0.13
N GLN A 447 3.27 9.00 0.68
CA GLN A 447 3.13 10.42 0.36
C GLN A 447 4.14 11.32 1.10
N THR A 448 5.17 10.74 1.73
CA THR A 448 6.12 11.50 2.55
C THR A 448 6.85 12.57 1.76
N PHE A 449 7.36 12.22 0.57
CA PHE A 449 8.11 13.17 -0.27
C PHE A 449 7.19 14.23 -0.89
N GLU A 450 6.00 13.85 -1.32
CA GLU A 450 4.99 14.79 -1.83
C GLU A 450 4.59 15.80 -0.75
N MET A 451 4.33 15.33 0.49
CA MET A 451 4.04 16.24 1.61
C MET A 451 5.24 17.12 1.98
N LEU A 452 6.46 16.60 1.88
CA LEU A 452 7.68 17.40 2.09
C LEU A 452 7.80 18.49 1.02
N TYR A 453 7.57 18.15 -0.23
CA TYR A 453 7.56 19.12 -1.33
C TYR A 453 6.49 20.19 -1.12
N ASP A 454 5.27 19.79 -0.80
CA ASP A 454 4.17 20.72 -0.48
C ASP A 454 4.47 21.68 0.68
N MET A 455 5.25 21.23 1.67
CA MET A 455 5.63 22.06 2.84
C MET A 455 6.70 23.09 2.52
N ILE A 456 7.70 22.72 1.74
CA ILE A 456 8.91 23.52 1.48
C ILE A 456 9.37 23.38 0.02
N PRO A 457 8.52 23.71 -0.98
CA PRO A 457 8.80 23.46 -2.40
C PRO A 457 10.12 24.08 -2.84
N ASP A 458 10.37 25.37 -2.53
CA ASP A 458 11.58 26.08 -2.96
C ASP A 458 12.85 25.42 -2.41
N LYS A 459 12.82 24.94 -1.15
CA LYS A 459 13.97 24.25 -0.57
C LYS A 459 14.19 22.86 -1.15
N VAL A 460 13.13 22.13 -1.47
CA VAL A 460 13.24 20.83 -2.13
C VAL A 460 13.78 21.01 -3.55
N ASP A 461 13.29 22.03 -4.26
CA ASP A 461 13.79 22.37 -5.58
C ASP A 461 15.28 22.77 -5.52
N GLU A 462 15.67 23.67 -4.60
CA GLU A 462 17.05 24.18 -4.50
C GLU A 462 18.04 23.13 -3.98
N TYR A 463 17.68 22.36 -2.96
CA TYR A 463 18.63 21.48 -2.25
C TYR A 463 18.50 19.99 -2.55
N ILE A 464 17.44 19.55 -3.24
CA ILE A 464 17.25 18.15 -3.63
C ILE A 464 17.17 18.01 -5.16
N ILE A 465 16.20 18.68 -5.79
CA ILE A 465 15.90 18.46 -7.20
C ILE A 465 16.98 19.06 -8.10
N MET A 466 17.32 20.31 -7.91
CA MET A 466 18.32 20.99 -8.75
C MET A 466 19.70 20.32 -8.68
N PRO A 467 20.28 20.01 -7.50
CA PRO A 467 21.55 19.29 -7.42
C PRO A 467 21.50 17.88 -8.05
N PHE A 468 20.36 17.21 -7.93
CA PHE A 468 20.15 15.92 -8.57
C PHE A 468 20.15 16.06 -10.10
N LEU A 469 19.39 17.02 -10.65
CA LEU A 469 19.32 17.28 -12.09
C LEU A 469 20.67 17.77 -12.65
N ASP A 470 21.38 18.64 -11.91
CA ASP A 470 22.72 19.10 -12.28
C ASP A 470 23.67 17.93 -12.45
N LYS A 471 23.70 17.05 -11.47
CA LYS A 471 24.55 15.87 -11.52
C LYS A 471 24.16 14.94 -12.66
N LEU A 472 22.88 14.61 -12.79
CA LEU A 472 22.37 13.69 -13.80
C LEU A 472 22.67 14.20 -15.22
N ILE A 473 22.28 15.44 -15.51
CA ILE A 473 22.38 16.01 -16.85
C ILE A 473 23.85 16.26 -17.20
N ASP A 474 24.65 16.81 -16.28
CA ASP A 474 26.08 17.02 -16.48
C ASP A 474 26.83 15.71 -16.74
N ASP A 475 26.51 14.65 -16.02
CA ASP A 475 27.12 13.33 -16.21
C ASP A 475 26.71 12.72 -17.57
N CYS A 476 25.48 12.98 -18.02
CA CYS A 476 25.03 12.59 -19.35
C CYS A 476 25.74 13.39 -20.44
N GLU A 477 25.77 14.74 -20.34
CA GLU A 477 26.33 15.61 -21.38
C GLU A 477 27.85 15.51 -21.52
N LYS A 478 28.57 15.19 -20.44
CA LYS A 478 30.03 14.89 -20.50
C LYS A 478 30.35 13.64 -21.33
N GLN A 479 29.36 12.79 -21.57
CA GLN A 479 29.49 11.57 -22.36
C GLN A 479 28.69 11.73 -23.66
N GLU A 480 27.59 11.00 -23.81
CA GLU A 480 26.84 10.93 -25.06
C GLU A 480 25.40 11.46 -24.93
N GLY A 481 25.18 12.33 -23.94
CA GLY A 481 23.90 13.00 -23.72
C GLY A 481 22.74 12.03 -23.49
N PHE A 482 21.72 12.10 -24.32
CA PHE A 482 20.53 11.25 -24.22
C PHE A 482 20.85 9.74 -24.17
N TRP A 483 21.85 9.28 -24.90
CA TRP A 483 22.22 7.88 -24.91
C TRP A 483 22.76 7.39 -23.55
N THR A 484 23.50 8.26 -22.86
CA THR A 484 23.95 7.98 -21.49
C THR A 484 22.78 7.98 -20.53
N TYR A 485 21.85 8.94 -20.70
CA TYR A 485 20.62 8.98 -19.92
C TYR A 485 19.81 7.70 -20.11
N LEU A 486 19.57 7.29 -21.35
CA LEU A 486 18.81 6.08 -21.67
C LEU A 486 19.45 4.84 -21.07
N ALA A 487 20.75 4.66 -21.23
CA ALA A 487 21.47 3.51 -20.68
C ALA A 487 21.51 3.48 -19.13
N THR A 488 21.39 4.64 -18.48
CA THR A 488 21.42 4.76 -17.02
C THR A 488 20.04 4.54 -16.40
N MET A 489 19.02 5.19 -16.97
CA MET A 489 17.66 5.17 -16.44
C MET A 489 16.86 3.97 -16.94
N TYR A 490 17.13 3.54 -18.17
CA TYR A 490 16.43 2.46 -18.87
C TYR A 490 17.45 1.50 -19.49
N PRO A 491 18.21 0.76 -18.69
CA PRO A 491 19.32 -0.07 -19.20
C PRO A 491 18.87 -1.18 -20.14
N ARG A 492 17.65 -1.66 -19.99
CA ARG A 492 17.07 -2.70 -20.82
C ARG A 492 15.80 -2.18 -21.49
N ILE A 493 15.59 -2.57 -22.73
CA ILE A 493 14.41 -2.25 -23.52
C ILE A 493 13.92 -3.51 -24.19
N PHE A 494 12.63 -3.77 -24.03
CA PHE A 494 11.93 -4.85 -24.70
C PHE A 494 11.40 -4.39 -26.06
N PHE A 495 11.56 -5.22 -27.06
CA PHE A 495 10.99 -5.06 -28.39
C PHE A 495 10.27 -6.35 -28.79
N GLY A 496 8.98 -6.28 -29.02
CA GLY A 496 8.26 -7.48 -29.43
C GLY A 496 6.76 -7.37 -29.38
N ILE A 497 6.12 -8.46 -29.10
CA ILE A 497 4.68 -8.58 -28.96
C ILE A 497 4.36 -8.94 -27.52
N GLU A 498 3.79 -7.99 -26.82
CA GLU A 498 3.29 -8.16 -25.49
C GLU A 498 1.76 -8.16 -25.52
N ASN A 499 1.14 -9.20 -24.95
CA ASN A 499 -0.32 -9.34 -24.96
C ASN A 499 -0.97 -9.19 -26.35
N GLY A 500 -0.28 -9.59 -27.41
CA GLY A 500 -0.75 -9.53 -28.79
C GLY A 500 -0.64 -8.16 -29.50
N VAL A 501 0.07 -7.22 -28.88
CA VAL A 501 0.32 -5.87 -29.44
C VAL A 501 1.82 -5.69 -29.61
N SER A 502 2.24 -5.15 -30.77
CA SER A 502 3.64 -4.76 -30.96
C SER A 502 3.97 -3.64 -29.98
N SER A 503 4.90 -3.88 -29.06
CA SER A 503 5.30 -2.93 -28.04
C SER A 503 6.81 -2.78 -27.98
N MET A 504 7.23 -1.60 -27.55
CA MET A 504 8.56 -1.36 -27.03
C MET A 504 8.36 -0.82 -25.63
N ASP A 505 8.87 -1.53 -24.65
CA ASP A 505 8.77 -1.13 -23.25
C ASP A 505 10.15 -0.77 -22.72
N ALA A 506 10.28 0.48 -22.29
CA ALA A 506 11.37 0.93 -21.46
C ALA A 506 10.86 0.82 -20.02
N GLN A 507 11.35 -0.14 -19.27
CA GLN A 507 11.00 -0.35 -17.87
C GLN A 507 10.99 0.97 -17.07
N ASP A 508 10.43 0.97 -15.86
CA ASP A 508 10.39 2.17 -15.00
C ASP A 508 11.79 2.79 -14.82
N PRO A 509 11.89 4.13 -14.86
CA PRO A 509 13.18 4.79 -14.71
C PRO A 509 13.82 4.43 -13.36
N LYS A 510 15.11 4.15 -13.36
CA LYS A 510 15.86 3.80 -12.15
C LYS A 510 16.10 5.00 -11.22
N SER A 511 15.11 5.90 -11.09
CA SER A 511 15.18 7.07 -10.22
C SER A 511 13.81 7.47 -9.67
N PHE A 512 13.73 7.58 -8.36
CA PHE A 512 12.56 8.11 -7.66
C PHE A 512 12.34 9.60 -7.97
N ILE A 513 13.42 10.41 -7.94
CA ILE A 513 13.31 11.86 -8.15
C ILE A 513 12.91 12.15 -9.60
N CYS A 514 13.44 11.44 -10.60
CA CYS A 514 12.97 11.60 -11.98
C CYS A 514 11.47 11.32 -12.10
N THR A 515 10.99 10.22 -11.55
CA THR A 515 9.56 9.87 -11.56
C THR A 515 8.72 10.94 -10.85
N PHE A 516 9.19 11.45 -9.72
CA PHE A 516 8.51 12.53 -9.00
C PHE A 516 8.42 13.81 -9.87
N ILE A 517 9.52 14.25 -10.48
CA ILE A 517 9.55 15.45 -11.32
C ILE A 517 8.62 15.28 -12.53
N THR A 518 8.68 14.15 -13.24
CA THR A 518 7.86 13.90 -14.42
C THR A 518 6.37 13.93 -14.10
N ASN A 519 5.98 13.41 -12.93
CA ASN A 519 4.61 13.47 -12.45
C ASN A 519 4.19 14.91 -12.06
N GLN A 520 5.07 15.67 -11.38
CA GLN A 520 4.77 17.03 -10.93
C GLN A 520 4.72 18.04 -12.09
N GLN A 521 5.58 17.88 -13.08
CA GLN A 521 5.69 18.80 -14.22
C GLN A 521 4.81 18.39 -15.41
N ASP A 522 3.96 17.36 -15.24
CA ASP A 522 3.11 16.81 -16.32
C ASP A 522 3.91 16.53 -17.61
N ILE A 523 5.15 16.06 -17.42
CA ILE A 523 5.98 15.55 -18.50
C ILE A 523 5.38 14.19 -18.86
N SER A 524 4.29 14.24 -19.67
CA SER A 524 3.55 13.03 -20.00
C SER A 524 4.38 12.13 -20.89
N TRP A 525 4.71 10.96 -20.39
CA TRP A 525 5.21 9.86 -21.19
C TRP A 525 4.36 8.63 -20.96
N ARG A 526 4.24 7.80 -21.97
CA ARG A 526 3.60 6.50 -21.85
C ARG A 526 4.69 5.47 -21.61
N ARG A 527 4.50 4.60 -20.62
CA ARG A 527 5.44 3.53 -20.28
C ARG A 527 5.68 2.60 -21.46
N SER A 528 4.64 2.28 -22.21
CA SER A 528 4.71 1.46 -23.42
C SER A 528 4.58 2.35 -24.67
N TYR A 529 5.57 2.30 -25.53
CA TYR A 529 5.52 2.92 -26.85
C TYR A 529 4.96 1.92 -27.85
N VAL A 530 3.68 2.10 -28.21
CA VAL A 530 2.99 1.24 -29.17
C VAL A 530 3.14 1.81 -30.57
N ARG A 531 3.62 1.04 -31.51
CA ARG A 531 3.72 1.41 -32.91
C ARG A 531 3.17 0.28 -33.79
N ASP A 532 2.46 0.62 -34.88
CA ASP A 532 1.80 -0.36 -35.78
C ASP A 532 2.78 -1.33 -36.47
N SER A 533 4.08 -1.03 -36.48
CA SER A 533 5.11 -1.92 -36.97
C SER A 533 6.46 -1.59 -36.30
N PHE A 534 6.99 -2.50 -35.49
CA PHE A 534 8.39 -2.49 -35.09
C PHE A 534 9.21 -3.27 -36.11
N PRO A 535 10.45 -2.80 -36.39
CA PRO A 535 11.40 -3.60 -37.12
C PRO A 535 11.82 -4.81 -36.25
N ILE A 536 11.09 -5.90 -36.33
CA ILE A 536 11.53 -7.15 -35.73
C ILE A 536 12.58 -7.75 -36.67
N HIS A 537 13.80 -7.88 -36.18
CA HIS A 537 14.85 -8.53 -36.95
C HIS A 537 14.51 -10.01 -37.15
N LYS A 538 14.31 -10.41 -38.40
CA LYS A 538 13.98 -11.79 -38.79
C LYS A 538 15.12 -12.79 -38.55
N GLU A 539 16.30 -12.31 -38.17
CA GLU A 539 17.51 -13.12 -37.97
C GLU A 539 17.70 -13.54 -36.50
N PHE A 540 16.95 -12.95 -35.55
CA PHE A 540 16.92 -13.42 -34.19
C PHE A 540 15.79 -14.43 -34.03
N ASP A 541 16.05 -15.57 -33.47
CA ASP A 541 15.00 -16.49 -33.03
C ASP A 541 14.16 -15.77 -31.96
N GLU A 542 12.87 -15.64 -32.23
CA GLU A 542 11.91 -14.98 -31.31
C GLU A 542 11.96 -15.69 -29.97
N SER A 543 12.48 -15.03 -28.97
CA SER A 543 12.59 -15.57 -27.63
C SER A 543 11.26 -15.39 -26.88
N LYS A 544 11.02 -16.32 -25.99
CA LYS A 544 9.92 -16.25 -25.06
C LYS A 544 10.44 -15.63 -23.78
N TYR A 545 9.72 -14.64 -23.28
CA TYR A 545 10.08 -13.97 -22.05
C TYR A 545 9.07 -14.28 -20.98
N ALA A 546 9.58 -14.53 -19.81
CA ALA A 546 8.83 -14.70 -18.60
C ALA A 546 9.34 -13.72 -17.54
N MET A 547 8.48 -13.36 -16.61
CA MET A 547 8.89 -12.55 -15.48
C MET A 547 9.51 -13.47 -14.42
N VAL A 548 10.73 -13.14 -13.98
CA VAL A 548 11.52 -13.96 -13.06
C VAL A 548 12.05 -13.09 -11.93
N ASP A 549 11.90 -13.51 -10.68
CA ASP A 549 12.50 -12.81 -9.54
C ASP A 549 14.03 -12.91 -9.61
N VAL A 550 14.68 -11.76 -9.79
CA VAL A 550 16.14 -11.64 -9.83
C VAL A 550 16.76 -11.29 -8.47
N GLY A 551 15.94 -11.36 -7.41
CA GLY A 551 16.35 -11.12 -6.03
C GLY A 551 16.09 -9.70 -5.54
N GLY A 552 15.77 -9.58 -4.26
CA GLY A 552 15.47 -8.30 -3.61
C GLY A 552 14.08 -7.74 -3.90
N GLY A 553 13.14 -8.56 -4.41
CA GLY A 553 11.81 -8.14 -4.82
C GLY A 553 11.82 -7.34 -6.12
N LEU A 554 12.85 -7.53 -6.93
CA LEU A 554 12.94 -7.01 -8.29
C LEU A 554 12.73 -8.18 -9.24
N GLU A 555 11.73 -8.07 -10.08
CA GLU A 555 11.59 -8.99 -11.21
C GLU A 555 12.15 -8.37 -12.46
N ASP A 556 12.60 -9.26 -13.30
CA ASP A 556 13.11 -8.92 -14.60
C ASP A 556 12.41 -9.80 -15.63
N MET A 557 12.15 -9.24 -16.79
CA MET A 557 11.72 -10.02 -17.94
C MET A 557 12.93 -10.75 -18.47
N VAL A 558 12.97 -12.07 -18.25
CA VAL A 558 14.10 -12.94 -18.60
C VAL A 558 13.68 -13.85 -19.75
N GLU A 559 14.60 -14.09 -20.65
CA GLU A 559 14.39 -15.10 -21.71
C GLU A 559 14.21 -16.48 -21.10
N VAL A 560 13.17 -17.19 -21.51
CA VAL A 560 12.83 -18.50 -20.92
C VAL A 560 13.98 -19.50 -20.98
N ASP A 561 14.80 -19.41 -22.04
CA ASP A 561 15.96 -20.30 -22.22
C ASP A 561 17.17 -19.91 -21.36
N GLU A 562 17.18 -18.69 -20.76
CA GLU A 562 18.20 -18.22 -19.83
C GLU A 562 17.85 -18.50 -18.36
N ILE A 563 16.64 -18.97 -18.08
CA ILE A 563 16.21 -19.29 -16.73
C ILE A 563 17.00 -20.50 -16.23
N GLU A 564 17.73 -20.34 -15.15
CA GLU A 564 18.53 -21.44 -14.57
C GLU A 564 17.64 -22.61 -14.16
N GLN A 565 18.12 -23.84 -14.41
CA GLN A 565 17.35 -25.06 -14.10
C GLN A 565 17.00 -25.13 -12.60
N ASP A 566 17.90 -24.65 -11.73
CA ASP A 566 17.65 -24.61 -10.29
C ASP A 566 16.45 -23.72 -9.94
N TYR A 567 16.27 -22.59 -10.66
CA TYR A 567 15.10 -21.74 -10.52
C TYR A 567 13.82 -22.48 -10.95
N ILE A 568 13.87 -23.15 -12.10
CA ILE A 568 12.73 -23.94 -12.63
C ILE A 568 12.39 -25.09 -11.68
N ASP A 569 13.39 -25.72 -11.08
CA ASP A 569 13.20 -26.81 -10.13
C ASP A 569 12.60 -26.34 -8.80
N GLU A 570 12.88 -25.08 -8.41
CA GLU A 570 12.35 -24.49 -7.18
C GLU A 570 10.97 -23.81 -7.37
N HIS A 571 10.73 -23.18 -8.51
CA HIS A 571 9.56 -22.32 -8.73
C HIS A 571 8.60 -22.82 -9.81
N GLY A 572 9.00 -23.84 -10.57
CA GLY A 572 8.30 -24.28 -11.77
C GLY A 572 8.64 -23.41 -12.99
N MET A 573 8.09 -23.80 -14.16
CA MET A 573 8.27 -23.03 -15.39
C MET A 573 7.39 -21.77 -15.34
N PRO A 574 7.94 -20.55 -15.41
CA PRO A 574 7.15 -19.32 -15.33
C PRO A 574 6.27 -19.15 -16.57
N GLU A 575 5.19 -18.37 -16.42
CA GLU A 575 4.28 -18.06 -17.53
C GLU A 575 4.93 -17.13 -18.54
N ILE A 576 4.79 -17.47 -19.83
CA ILE A 576 5.29 -16.62 -20.91
C ILE A 576 4.39 -15.41 -21.06
N VAL A 577 4.93 -14.23 -20.77
CA VAL A 577 4.20 -12.96 -20.82
C VAL A 577 4.41 -12.20 -22.11
N ALA A 578 5.55 -12.43 -22.78
CA ALA A 578 5.91 -11.70 -23.99
C ALA A 578 6.69 -12.59 -24.98
N TYR A 579 6.63 -12.20 -26.24
CA TYR A 579 7.41 -12.78 -27.33
C TYR A 579 8.18 -11.65 -28.01
N GLY A 580 9.48 -11.71 -27.99
CA GLY A 580 10.29 -10.64 -28.58
C GLY A 580 11.74 -10.72 -28.11
N TYR A 581 12.33 -9.56 -27.91
CA TYR A 581 13.76 -9.41 -27.59
C TYR A 581 13.94 -8.38 -26.49
N MET A 582 14.66 -8.77 -25.45
CA MET A 582 15.15 -7.86 -24.41
C MET A 582 16.58 -7.48 -24.72
N PHE A 583 16.85 -6.22 -24.91
CA PHE A 583 18.19 -5.76 -25.25
C PHE A 583 18.72 -4.77 -24.21
N ASP A 584 19.97 -4.97 -23.79
CA ASP A 584 20.74 -3.94 -23.11
C ASP A 584 21.04 -2.80 -24.10
N VAL A 585 20.75 -1.56 -23.69
CA VAL A 585 20.94 -0.37 -24.53
C VAL A 585 22.38 -0.22 -25.02
N ASN A 586 23.37 -0.53 -24.18
CA ASN A 586 24.78 -0.47 -24.55
C ASN A 586 25.17 -1.57 -25.52
N PHE A 587 24.52 -2.73 -25.46
CA PHE A 587 24.73 -3.82 -26.42
C PHE A 587 24.24 -3.41 -27.81
N ILE A 588 23.03 -2.89 -27.93
CA ILE A 588 22.49 -2.39 -29.22
C ILE A 588 23.41 -1.34 -29.81
N ARG A 589 23.88 -0.39 -28.99
CA ARG A 589 24.72 0.73 -29.43
C ARG A 589 26.12 0.32 -29.91
N LYS A 590 26.63 -0.81 -29.46
CA LYS A 590 27.94 -1.34 -29.90
C LYS A 590 27.90 -2.01 -31.27
N GLN A 591 26.70 -2.26 -31.78
CA GLN A 591 26.47 -2.98 -33.04
C GLN A 591 25.50 -2.17 -33.94
N PRO A 592 25.85 -0.90 -34.30
CA PRO A 592 24.90 0.00 -34.97
C PRO A 592 24.47 -0.46 -36.36
N ASP A 593 25.30 -1.25 -37.07
CA ASP A 593 24.94 -1.77 -38.39
C ASP A 593 23.88 -2.87 -38.29
N GLU A 594 23.87 -3.62 -37.19
CA GLU A 594 22.95 -4.72 -36.95
C GLU A 594 21.61 -4.23 -36.40
N PHE A 595 21.62 -3.20 -35.58
CA PHE A 595 20.43 -2.66 -34.89
C PHE A 595 20.03 -1.27 -35.39
N ALA A 596 20.34 -0.91 -36.64
CA ALA A 596 20.08 0.44 -37.17
C ALA A 596 18.62 0.88 -36.99
N ASP A 597 17.66 0.03 -37.35
CA ASP A 597 16.24 0.34 -37.27
C ASP A 597 15.77 0.54 -35.81
N MET A 598 16.32 -0.24 -34.87
CA MET A 598 16.03 -0.09 -33.43
C MET A 598 16.62 1.21 -32.90
N LEU A 599 17.85 1.53 -33.27
CA LEU A 599 18.51 2.77 -32.88
C LEU A 599 17.76 4.00 -33.42
N ASP A 600 17.21 3.93 -34.65
CA ASP A 600 16.38 5.00 -35.21
C ASP A 600 15.11 5.23 -34.40
N VAL A 601 14.47 4.17 -33.92
CA VAL A 601 13.29 4.25 -33.02
C VAL A 601 13.69 4.86 -31.68
N LEU A 602 14.77 4.39 -31.05
CA LEU A 602 15.26 4.92 -29.77
C LEU A 602 15.73 6.37 -29.86
N ALA A 603 16.22 6.80 -31.04
CA ALA A 603 16.65 8.16 -31.30
C ALA A 603 15.51 9.13 -31.67
N SER A 604 14.31 8.60 -31.88
CA SER A 604 13.15 9.39 -32.29
C SER A 604 12.79 10.47 -31.27
N GLU A 605 12.33 11.65 -31.74
CA GLU A 605 11.93 12.76 -30.87
C GLU A 605 10.66 12.47 -30.08
N ASP A 606 9.82 11.55 -30.57
CA ASP A 606 8.59 11.11 -29.94
C ASP A 606 8.79 9.90 -29.00
N PHE A 607 10.01 9.41 -28.88
CA PHE A 607 10.34 8.33 -27.95
C PHE A 607 10.19 8.79 -26.49
N PRO A 608 9.37 8.12 -25.67
CA PRO A 608 9.03 8.59 -24.31
C PRO A 608 10.24 8.95 -23.43
N PRO A 609 11.28 8.12 -23.28
CA PRO A 609 12.48 8.49 -22.51
C PRO A 609 13.22 9.71 -23.07
N ARG A 610 13.08 10.01 -24.37
CA ARG A 610 13.65 11.21 -24.96
C ARG A 610 12.87 12.47 -24.59
N ILE A 611 11.55 12.38 -24.63
CA ILE A 611 10.67 13.47 -24.17
C ILE A 611 10.96 13.78 -22.70
N GLU A 612 11.13 12.74 -21.90
CA GLU A 612 11.48 12.87 -20.48
C GLU A 612 12.83 13.58 -20.30
N TYR A 613 13.88 13.12 -20.97
CA TYR A 613 15.21 13.72 -20.87
C TYR A 613 15.21 15.21 -21.24
N GLU A 614 14.58 15.59 -22.36
CA GLU A 614 14.50 16.99 -22.77
C GLU A 614 13.63 17.81 -21.80
N GLY A 615 12.56 17.22 -21.27
CA GLY A 615 11.72 17.84 -20.24
C GLY A 615 12.49 18.11 -18.95
N LEU A 616 13.31 17.15 -18.49
CA LEU A 616 14.16 17.32 -17.32
C LEU A 616 15.24 18.39 -17.50
N LYS A 617 15.83 18.49 -18.73
CA LYS A 617 16.78 19.57 -19.06
C LYS A 617 16.12 20.93 -18.99
N LYS A 618 14.95 21.06 -19.61
CA LYS A 618 14.18 22.31 -19.60
C LYS A 618 13.81 22.72 -18.17
N TYR A 619 13.36 21.77 -17.35
CA TYR A 619 13.02 22.04 -15.96
C TYR A 619 14.23 22.47 -15.13
N ARG A 620 15.40 21.86 -15.36
CA ARG A 620 16.69 22.30 -14.78
C ARG A 620 16.98 23.78 -15.10
N GLU A 621 16.85 24.18 -16.36
CA GLU A 621 17.09 25.58 -16.79
C GLU A 621 16.09 26.54 -16.13
N GLU A 622 14.82 26.15 -16.03
CA GLU A 622 13.77 26.93 -15.36
C GLU A 622 14.08 27.11 -13.87
N LEU A 623 14.57 26.08 -13.18
CA LEU A 623 14.97 26.15 -11.77
C LEU A 623 16.15 27.12 -11.58
N HIS A 624 17.20 27.01 -12.38
CA HIS A 624 18.35 27.93 -12.32
C HIS A 624 17.92 29.37 -12.55
N SER A 625 17.13 29.63 -13.62
CA SER A 625 16.64 30.99 -13.90
C SER A 625 15.80 31.56 -12.74
N ARG A 626 14.94 30.76 -12.13
CA ARG A 626 14.11 31.17 -10.99
C ARG A 626 14.96 31.58 -9.78
N PHE A 627 15.92 30.78 -9.40
CA PHE A 627 16.74 31.06 -8.22
C PHE A 627 17.77 32.19 -8.46
N ASP A 628 18.25 32.36 -9.69
CA ASP A 628 19.09 33.50 -10.05
C ASP A 628 18.31 34.82 -9.98
N GLU A 629 17.10 34.88 -10.52
CA GLU A 629 16.22 36.06 -10.47
C GLU A 629 15.80 36.41 -9.03
N GLU A 630 15.49 35.41 -8.19
CA GLU A 630 15.15 35.63 -6.77
C GLU A 630 16.33 36.20 -6.00
N SER A 631 17.55 35.76 -6.28
CA SER A 631 18.76 36.26 -5.64
C SER A 631 19.07 37.69 -6.02
N GLU A 632 18.84 38.08 -7.30
CA GLU A 632 19.03 39.44 -7.77
C GLU A 632 17.98 40.43 -7.16
N ASN A 633 16.69 40.02 -7.15
CA ASN A 633 15.60 40.84 -6.63
C ASN A 633 15.70 41.10 -5.12
N LEU A 634 16.27 40.17 -4.34
CA LEU A 634 16.45 40.32 -2.90
C LEU A 634 17.48 41.41 -2.58
N PHE A 635 18.48 41.64 -3.42
CA PHE A 635 19.49 42.67 -3.26
C PHE A 635 19.00 44.07 -3.72
N ASP A 636 18.07 44.12 -4.68
CA ASP A 636 17.49 45.40 -5.12
C ASP A 636 16.59 46.04 -4.06
N PHE A 637 16.14 45.26 -3.05
CA PHE A 637 15.32 45.76 -1.93
C PHE A 637 16.16 46.22 -0.71
N LEU A 638 17.42 45.79 -0.59
CA LEU A 638 18.35 46.15 0.48
C LEU A 638 19.22 47.32 0.08
#